data_370386ac7a255a7a988894545524853a
#
_entry.id   370386ac7a255a7a988894545524853a
#
_cell.length_a   1.000
_cell.length_b   1.000
_cell.length_c   1.000
_cell.angle_alpha   90.00
_cell.angle_beta   90.00
_cell.angle_gamma   90.00
#
_symmetry.space_group_name_H-M   'P 1'
#
loop_
_entity.id
_entity.type
_entity.pdbx_description
1 polymer ?
#
loop_
_entity_poly.entity_id
_entity_poly.type
_entity_poly.pdbx_seq_one_letter_code
_entity_poly.pdbx_strand_id
1 'polypeptide(L)'
;MASIERNIIKAELKQMREQGCNTQEIEIRILESIDNENCEDSEFISLYEELTSLPVDPSFAFDEPSTLEEIKALRPDARRHFERARNGVPLDSDTLYDCVYGAWLGRAAGCALGKPVEGWPKARIDEYLKEADALPLDNYLPYIKKQMPRIHIPSSRDNIEYMDRDDDMDFTILGLLALEHAGADISARSIANMWISKMPFAKVYTAERAAYRNFTQSIWPPKSAAHRNPFREYIGAQIRADIFGYVAPGLPERAAQLAFTDASISHKKNGIYGEMFVAAMIAAAFITDKAEEIIAAGLGEIPANCRLAGAVRDTLCWCQQESDWEVVWGKIYNHYGHYHTVHTINNAALVVMGVYYGCKDFELGIVSSVRAGWDTDCNGATVGSILGIVFGAKALPHKWVGVLNNRLISAVSGETDNQISDLAQRTVQLIDVIALGPKKTCDRLLEWDSGGMWELETGWGPQCLDFGTGTIEFKNDDFGPYSLTASNFQNPELHFSFSIDKDGWDFEVDFEGSINADILEGLFYPGEIPVHGKKTLP
;
A
#
# COMPACT_ATOMS: atom_id res chain seq x y z
N MET A 1 -21.13 -23.96 -10.73
CA MET A 1 -20.28 -22.84 -10.23
C MET A 1 -19.34 -22.48 -11.37
N ALA A 2 -19.25 -21.22 -11.77
CA ALA A 2 -18.29 -20.83 -12.81
C ALA A 2 -16.86 -21.15 -12.33
N SER A 3 -15.99 -21.61 -13.24
CA SER A 3 -14.60 -21.90 -12.89
C SER A 3 -13.87 -20.61 -12.48
N ILE A 4 -12.77 -20.75 -11.75
CA ILE A 4 -11.92 -19.62 -11.36
C ILE A 4 -11.42 -18.91 -12.62
N GLU A 5 -11.04 -19.67 -13.66
CA GLU A 5 -10.53 -19.19 -14.94
C GLU A 5 -11.56 -18.30 -15.65
N ARG A 6 -12.81 -18.75 -15.72
CA ARG A 6 -13.93 -17.99 -16.32
C ARG A 6 -14.16 -16.65 -15.62
N ASN A 7 -13.99 -16.59 -14.29
CA ASN A 7 -14.15 -15.33 -13.54
C ASN A 7 -12.94 -14.39 -13.74
N ILE A 8 -11.73 -14.95 -13.76
CA ILE A 8 -10.51 -14.17 -13.97
C ILE A 8 -10.52 -13.50 -15.35
N ILE A 9 -10.85 -14.24 -16.42
CA ILE A 9 -10.83 -13.69 -17.79
C ILE A 9 -11.86 -12.59 -18.00
N LYS A 10 -13.04 -12.69 -17.36
CA LYS A 10 -14.05 -11.60 -17.39
C LYS A 10 -13.51 -10.31 -16.78
N ALA A 11 -12.87 -10.42 -15.63
CA ALA A 11 -12.30 -9.27 -14.95
C ALA A 11 -11.12 -8.71 -15.74
N GLU A 12 -10.26 -9.59 -16.30
CA GLU A 12 -9.12 -9.18 -17.13
C GLU A 12 -9.54 -8.46 -18.40
N LEU A 13 -10.60 -8.93 -19.08
CA LEU A 13 -11.13 -8.26 -20.27
C LEU A 13 -11.51 -6.80 -19.97
N LYS A 14 -12.17 -6.57 -18.83
CA LYS A 14 -12.50 -5.20 -18.39
C LYS A 14 -11.23 -4.39 -18.11
N GLN A 15 -10.29 -4.96 -17.38
CA GLN A 15 -9.02 -4.31 -17.04
C GLN A 15 -8.21 -3.92 -18.27
N MET A 16 -8.11 -4.81 -19.26
CA MET A 16 -7.39 -4.54 -20.51
C MET A 16 -8.02 -3.41 -21.35
N ARG A 17 -9.34 -3.32 -21.36
CA ARG A 17 -10.04 -2.18 -21.98
C ARG A 17 -9.76 -0.86 -21.27
N GLU A 18 -9.87 -0.86 -19.93
CA GLU A 18 -9.65 0.33 -19.12
C GLU A 18 -8.23 0.86 -19.26
N GLN A 19 -7.24 0.00 -19.44
CA GLN A 19 -5.86 0.41 -19.68
C GLN A 19 -5.51 0.69 -21.16
N GLY A 20 -6.52 0.75 -22.05
CA GLY A 20 -6.37 1.22 -23.43
C GLY A 20 -5.97 0.15 -24.45
N CYS A 21 -6.16 -1.14 -24.17
CA CYS A 21 -5.91 -2.19 -25.16
C CYS A 21 -7.14 -2.39 -26.08
N ASN A 22 -6.91 -2.63 -27.38
CA ASN A 22 -7.98 -2.98 -28.29
C ASN A 22 -8.35 -4.45 -28.14
N THR A 23 -9.48 -4.72 -27.47
CA THR A 23 -9.94 -6.07 -27.14
C THR A 23 -11.07 -6.58 -28.04
N GLN A 24 -11.48 -5.85 -29.09
CA GLN A 24 -12.71 -6.12 -29.84
C GLN A 24 -12.77 -7.54 -30.42
N GLU A 25 -11.70 -8.04 -31.02
CA GLU A 25 -11.66 -9.37 -31.64
C GLU A 25 -11.66 -10.50 -30.62
N ILE A 26 -10.80 -10.41 -29.61
CA ILE A 26 -10.67 -11.44 -28.58
C ILE A 26 -11.89 -11.48 -27.66
N GLU A 27 -12.56 -10.34 -27.44
CA GLU A 27 -13.77 -10.26 -26.64
C GLU A 27 -14.89 -11.15 -27.15
N ILE A 28 -15.11 -11.19 -28.46
CA ILE A 28 -16.14 -12.05 -29.07
C ILE A 28 -15.88 -13.50 -28.69
N ARG A 29 -14.65 -13.97 -28.84
CA ARG A 29 -14.24 -15.33 -28.51
C ARG A 29 -14.36 -15.62 -27.01
N ILE A 30 -13.97 -14.67 -26.17
CA ILE A 30 -14.10 -14.80 -24.70
C ILE A 30 -15.58 -14.93 -24.32
N LEU A 31 -16.46 -14.12 -24.86
CA LEU A 31 -17.89 -14.17 -24.56
C LEU A 31 -18.52 -15.47 -25.06
N GLU A 32 -18.18 -15.95 -26.26
CA GLU A 32 -18.62 -17.26 -26.77
C GLU A 32 -18.17 -18.40 -25.86
N SER A 33 -16.91 -18.40 -25.42
CA SER A 33 -16.39 -19.41 -24.49
C SER A 33 -17.06 -19.34 -23.11
N ILE A 34 -17.39 -18.12 -22.64
CA ILE A 34 -18.13 -17.92 -21.39
C ILE A 34 -19.56 -18.47 -21.47
N ASP A 35 -20.23 -18.34 -22.62
CA ASP A 35 -21.60 -18.82 -22.82
C ASP A 35 -21.65 -20.34 -23.07
N ASN A 36 -20.52 -20.95 -23.46
CA ASN A 36 -20.39 -22.39 -23.61
C ASN A 36 -20.18 -23.08 -22.25
N GLU A 37 -21.20 -23.78 -21.76
CA GLU A 37 -21.12 -24.52 -20.49
C GLU A 37 -20.06 -25.67 -20.49
N ASN A 38 -19.69 -26.17 -21.67
CA ASN A 38 -18.71 -27.24 -21.84
C ASN A 38 -17.30 -26.73 -22.16
N CYS A 39 -17.04 -25.41 -22.11
CA CYS A 39 -15.73 -24.86 -22.32
C CYS A 39 -14.77 -25.28 -21.21
N GLU A 40 -13.61 -25.79 -21.58
CA GLU A 40 -12.59 -26.24 -20.64
C GLU A 40 -11.75 -25.08 -20.09
N ASP A 41 -11.20 -25.24 -18.90
CA ASP A 41 -10.32 -24.23 -18.28
C ASP A 41 -9.08 -23.95 -19.12
N SER A 42 -8.57 -24.93 -19.87
CA SER A 42 -7.43 -24.78 -20.80
C SER A 42 -7.69 -23.74 -21.90
N GLU A 43 -8.93 -23.63 -22.38
CA GLU A 43 -9.32 -22.62 -23.37
C GLU A 43 -9.32 -21.21 -22.75
N PHE A 44 -9.85 -21.07 -21.52
CA PHE A 44 -9.79 -19.80 -20.79
C PHE A 44 -8.35 -19.38 -20.49
N ILE A 45 -7.46 -20.30 -20.17
CA ILE A 45 -6.03 -20.01 -19.96
C ILE A 45 -5.40 -19.48 -21.25
N SER A 46 -5.63 -20.14 -22.40
CA SER A 46 -5.11 -19.70 -23.70
C SER A 46 -5.63 -18.32 -24.11
N LEU A 47 -6.93 -18.08 -23.92
CA LEU A 47 -7.54 -16.78 -24.18
C LEU A 47 -7.00 -15.69 -23.23
N TYR A 48 -6.70 -16.04 -21.98
CA TYR A 48 -6.09 -15.12 -21.03
C TYR A 48 -4.69 -14.71 -21.45
N GLU A 49 -3.86 -15.66 -21.87
CA GLU A 49 -2.50 -15.39 -22.37
C GLU A 49 -2.53 -14.48 -23.61
N GLU A 50 -3.43 -14.76 -24.56
CA GLU A 50 -3.63 -13.93 -25.74
C GLU A 50 -4.09 -12.52 -25.36
N LEU A 51 -5.11 -12.40 -24.48
CA LEU A 51 -5.65 -11.14 -24.00
C LEU A 51 -4.56 -10.27 -23.35
N THR A 52 -3.78 -10.86 -22.45
CA THR A 52 -2.74 -10.13 -21.69
C THR A 52 -1.52 -9.77 -22.53
N SER A 53 -1.35 -10.37 -23.72
CA SER A 53 -0.31 -10.03 -24.69
C SER A 53 -0.67 -8.83 -25.58
N LEU A 54 -1.91 -8.35 -25.56
CA LEU A 54 -2.35 -7.22 -26.39
C LEU A 54 -1.59 -5.94 -26.02
N PRO A 55 -1.07 -5.22 -27.02
CA PRO A 55 -0.45 -3.93 -26.77
C PRO A 55 -1.51 -2.87 -26.41
N VAL A 56 -1.07 -1.84 -25.73
CA VAL A 56 -1.87 -0.61 -25.58
C VAL A 56 -2.05 0.03 -26.94
N ASP A 57 -3.28 0.47 -27.25
CA ASP A 57 -3.60 1.14 -28.52
C ASP A 57 -2.80 2.44 -28.64
N PRO A 58 -2.14 2.73 -29.78
CA PRO A 58 -1.39 3.97 -29.98
C PRO A 58 -2.21 5.25 -29.83
N SER A 59 -3.55 5.17 -29.93
CA SER A 59 -4.46 6.29 -29.70
C SER A 59 -4.80 6.53 -28.22
N PHE A 60 -4.35 5.65 -27.31
CA PHE A 60 -4.59 5.82 -25.87
C PHE A 60 -3.85 7.07 -25.38
N ALA A 61 -4.60 8.01 -24.81
CA ALA A 61 -4.13 9.37 -24.56
C ALA A 61 -3.26 9.53 -23.28
N PHE A 62 -3.00 8.44 -22.55
CA PHE A 62 -2.37 8.50 -21.23
C PHE A 62 -1.03 7.77 -21.20
N ASP A 63 -0.11 8.30 -20.38
CA ASP A 63 1.22 7.75 -20.13
C ASP A 63 1.22 7.05 -18.76
N GLU A 64 1.20 5.72 -18.75
CA GLU A 64 0.99 4.94 -17.54
C GLU A 64 2.02 3.80 -17.36
N PRO A 65 3.31 4.13 -17.12
CA PRO A 65 4.33 3.14 -16.84
C PRO A 65 4.15 2.49 -15.45
N SER A 66 4.90 1.42 -15.20
CA SER A 66 4.88 0.72 -13.90
C SER A 66 6.25 0.55 -13.26
N THR A 67 7.29 1.20 -13.78
CA THR A 67 8.61 1.26 -13.14
C THR A 67 8.82 2.63 -12.50
N LEU A 68 9.57 2.67 -11.39
CA LEU A 68 9.79 3.91 -10.65
C LEU A 68 10.53 4.95 -11.49
N GLU A 69 11.49 4.52 -12.29
CA GLU A 69 12.30 5.38 -13.14
C GLU A 69 11.44 6.07 -14.21
N GLU A 70 10.58 5.30 -14.90
CA GLU A 70 9.67 5.85 -15.90
C GLU A 70 8.61 6.76 -15.28
N ILE A 71 8.06 6.39 -14.11
CA ILE A 71 7.13 7.23 -13.35
C ILE A 71 7.79 8.57 -13.02
N LYS A 72 9.02 8.54 -12.49
CA LYS A 72 9.78 9.74 -12.15
C LYS A 72 10.06 10.63 -13.37
N ALA A 73 10.32 10.03 -14.53
CA ALA A 73 10.58 10.76 -15.77
C ALA A 73 9.33 11.48 -16.31
N LEU A 74 8.12 11.01 -15.96
CA LEU A 74 6.84 11.58 -16.41
C LEU A 74 6.14 12.46 -15.36
N ARG A 75 6.78 12.71 -14.22
CA ARG A 75 6.25 13.64 -13.20
C ARG A 75 6.23 15.08 -13.72
N PRO A 76 5.36 15.96 -13.16
CA PRO A 76 5.35 17.37 -13.54
C PRO A 76 6.72 18.03 -13.30
N ASP A 77 7.16 18.90 -14.23
CA ASP A 77 8.43 19.65 -14.12
C ASP A 77 8.42 20.59 -12.90
N ALA A 78 7.31 21.26 -12.65
CA ALA A 78 7.11 22.19 -11.52
C ALA A 78 6.56 21.43 -10.31
N ARG A 79 7.44 20.72 -9.60
CA ARG A 79 7.10 20.08 -8.31
C ARG A 79 7.37 21.04 -7.17
N ARG A 80 6.48 21.01 -6.18
CA ARG A 80 6.64 21.83 -4.98
C ARG A 80 7.69 21.19 -4.07
N HIS A 81 8.70 21.96 -3.70
CA HIS A 81 9.62 21.59 -2.62
C HIS A 81 9.04 22.08 -1.29
N PHE A 82 9.03 21.17 -0.31
CA PHE A 82 8.60 21.49 1.04
C PHE A 82 9.84 21.51 1.95
N GLU A 83 9.90 22.53 2.82
CA GLU A 83 10.79 22.50 3.97
C GLU A 83 10.13 21.71 5.09
N ARG A 84 10.91 20.99 5.91
CA ARG A 84 10.38 20.23 7.08
C ARG A 84 9.98 21.20 8.22
N ALA A 85 9.08 22.10 7.90
CA ALA A 85 8.61 23.13 8.83
C ALA A 85 7.15 23.47 8.54
N ARG A 86 6.33 23.54 9.56
CA ARG A 86 4.94 23.99 9.47
C ARG A 86 4.89 25.51 9.75
N ASN A 87 4.40 26.30 8.81
CA ASN A 87 4.37 27.77 8.90
C ASN A 87 5.76 28.39 9.25
N GLY A 88 6.85 27.80 8.72
CA GLY A 88 8.22 28.24 8.99
C GLY A 88 8.80 27.80 10.35
N VAL A 89 8.07 26.98 11.11
CA VAL A 89 8.53 26.42 12.40
C VAL A 89 8.81 24.92 12.22
N PRO A 90 10.02 24.43 12.53
CA PRO A 90 10.31 23.00 12.54
C PRO A 90 9.34 22.25 13.47
N LEU A 91 8.90 21.04 13.06
CA LEU A 91 8.06 20.20 13.89
C LEU A 91 8.87 19.70 15.09
N ASP A 92 8.46 20.08 16.30
CA ASP A 92 8.97 19.48 17.53
C ASP A 92 8.37 18.09 17.78
N SER A 93 8.95 17.35 18.72
CA SER A 93 8.53 15.97 19.01
C SER A 93 7.10 15.85 19.48
N ASP A 94 6.59 16.82 20.24
CA ASP A 94 5.23 16.79 20.79
C ASP A 94 4.19 17.08 19.70
N THR A 95 4.48 18.05 18.84
CA THR A 95 3.67 18.34 17.65
C THR A 95 3.67 17.17 16.68
N LEU A 96 4.83 16.56 16.45
CA LEU A 96 4.96 15.42 15.56
C LEU A 96 4.14 14.22 16.06
N TYR A 97 4.26 13.89 17.36
CA TYR A 97 3.46 12.83 17.97
C TYR A 97 1.95 13.15 17.90
N ASP A 98 1.55 14.38 18.19
CA ASP A 98 0.15 14.80 18.12
C ASP A 98 -0.44 14.63 16.70
N CYS A 99 0.33 14.97 15.66
CA CYS A 99 -0.06 14.77 14.26
C CYS A 99 -0.15 13.27 13.91
N VAL A 100 0.86 12.47 14.28
CA VAL A 100 0.86 11.02 13.97
C VAL A 100 -0.25 10.29 14.74
N TYR A 101 -0.46 10.64 16.00
CA TYR A 101 -1.57 10.07 16.77
C TYR A 101 -2.93 10.50 16.22
N GLY A 102 -3.04 11.77 15.79
CA GLY A 102 -4.21 12.30 15.07
C GLY A 102 -4.49 11.52 13.77
N ALA A 103 -3.44 11.20 13.02
CA ALA A 103 -3.54 10.39 11.80
C ALA A 103 -4.13 9.00 12.07
N TRP A 104 -3.58 8.25 13.01
CA TRP A 104 -4.07 6.92 13.39
C TRP A 104 -5.52 6.97 13.92
N LEU A 105 -5.85 7.95 14.77
CA LEU A 105 -7.20 8.15 15.29
C LEU A 105 -8.19 8.54 14.19
N GLY A 106 -7.81 9.48 13.34
CA GLY A 106 -8.63 9.93 12.23
C GLY A 106 -8.90 8.82 11.21
N ARG A 107 -7.85 8.04 10.88
CA ARG A 107 -7.97 6.86 10.02
C ARG A 107 -8.96 5.85 10.61
N ALA A 108 -8.79 5.49 11.87
CA ALA A 108 -9.69 4.56 12.56
C ALA A 108 -11.14 5.08 12.61
N ALA A 109 -11.33 6.37 12.87
CA ALA A 109 -12.67 6.97 12.93
C ALA A 109 -13.36 6.98 11.55
N GLY A 110 -12.63 7.37 10.50
CA GLY A 110 -13.16 7.37 9.13
C GLY A 110 -13.48 5.99 8.61
N CYS A 111 -12.61 5.00 8.85
CA CYS A 111 -12.82 3.59 8.52
C CYS A 111 -14.05 3.03 9.25
N ALA A 112 -14.15 3.22 10.57
CA ALA A 112 -15.30 2.76 11.36
C ALA A 112 -16.63 3.38 10.90
N LEU A 113 -16.61 4.64 10.43
CA LEU A 113 -17.80 5.30 9.87
C LEU A 113 -18.21 4.66 8.53
N GLY A 114 -17.25 4.36 7.65
CA GLY A 114 -17.51 3.86 6.31
C GLY A 114 -17.88 2.36 6.25
N LYS A 115 -17.24 1.53 7.08
CA LYS A 115 -17.35 0.07 7.08
C LYS A 115 -18.76 -0.50 7.01
N PRO A 116 -19.78 0.03 7.72
CA PRO A 116 -21.15 -0.55 7.64
C PRO A 116 -21.85 -0.39 6.29
N VAL A 117 -21.37 0.51 5.44
CA VAL A 117 -21.99 0.85 4.14
C VAL A 117 -21.03 0.68 2.95
N GLU A 118 -19.94 -0.04 3.15
CA GLU A 118 -18.98 -0.40 2.10
C GLU A 118 -19.70 -0.98 0.88
N GLY A 119 -19.31 -0.50 -0.31
CA GLY A 119 -19.90 -0.92 -1.59
C GLY A 119 -21.32 -0.39 -1.86
N TRP A 120 -21.91 0.39 -0.95
CA TRP A 120 -23.24 0.96 -1.21
C TRP A 120 -23.15 2.20 -2.11
N PRO A 121 -24.11 2.38 -3.03
CA PRO A 121 -24.26 3.64 -3.74
C PRO A 121 -24.81 4.73 -2.81
N LYS A 122 -24.41 6.00 -3.04
CA LYS A 122 -24.85 7.16 -2.24
C LYS A 122 -26.38 7.19 -2.01
N ALA A 123 -27.17 6.91 -3.04
CA ALA A 123 -28.62 6.92 -2.94
C ALA A 123 -29.16 5.96 -1.87
N ARG A 124 -28.55 4.77 -1.75
CA ARG A 124 -28.90 3.80 -0.71
C ARG A 124 -28.47 4.26 0.68
N ILE A 125 -27.30 4.88 0.78
CA ILE A 125 -26.82 5.44 2.06
C ILE A 125 -27.77 6.55 2.52
N ASP A 126 -28.15 7.48 1.63
CA ASP A 126 -29.05 8.58 1.97
C ASP A 126 -30.46 8.09 2.34
N GLU A 127 -30.97 7.07 1.65
CA GLU A 127 -32.25 6.43 2.01
C GLU A 127 -32.19 5.78 3.41
N TYR A 128 -31.11 5.04 3.68
CA TYR A 128 -30.85 4.44 4.99
C TYR A 128 -30.82 5.47 6.12
N LEU A 129 -30.08 6.57 5.92
CA LEU A 129 -29.94 7.65 6.90
C LEU A 129 -31.28 8.38 7.11
N LYS A 130 -32.07 8.56 6.04
CA LYS A 130 -33.40 9.16 6.11
C LYS A 130 -34.37 8.29 6.91
N GLU A 131 -34.38 6.98 6.69
CA GLU A 131 -35.21 6.04 7.47
C GLU A 131 -34.80 5.98 8.95
N ALA A 132 -33.50 6.17 9.23
CA ALA A 132 -32.97 6.19 10.58
C ALA A 132 -33.13 7.52 11.31
N ASP A 133 -33.73 8.56 10.67
CA ASP A 133 -33.75 9.95 11.15
C ASP A 133 -32.35 10.47 11.54
N ALA A 134 -31.36 10.15 10.69
CA ALA A 134 -29.94 10.44 10.92
C ALA A 134 -29.35 11.37 9.84
N LEU A 135 -30.16 12.23 9.23
CA LEU A 135 -29.74 13.30 8.33
C LEU A 135 -29.96 14.68 8.99
N PRO A 136 -28.96 15.58 8.94
CA PRO A 136 -27.59 15.37 8.43
C PRO A 136 -26.81 14.33 9.26
N LEU A 137 -25.89 13.62 8.62
CA LEU A 137 -25.04 12.66 9.32
C LEU A 137 -24.00 13.40 10.17
N ASP A 138 -24.17 13.35 11.47
CA ASP A 138 -23.36 14.04 12.47
C ASP A 138 -22.75 13.10 13.54
N ASN A 139 -22.88 11.80 13.34
CA ASN A 139 -22.37 10.74 14.20
C ASN A 139 -22.24 9.45 13.38
N TYR A 140 -21.72 8.37 13.96
CA TYR A 140 -21.69 7.04 13.35
C TYR A 140 -23.08 6.56 12.91
N LEU A 141 -23.09 5.64 11.94
CA LEU A 141 -24.31 5.11 11.37
C LEU A 141 -25.12 4.34 12.44
N PRO A 142 -26.43 4.60 12.60
CA PRO A 142 -27.25 3.84 13.51
C PRO A 142 -27.44 2.39 13.01
N TYR A 143 -27.61 1.43 13.91
CA TYR A 143 -27.87 0.03 13.54
C TYR A 143 -29.34 -0.22 13.25
N ILE A 144 -29.68 -0.55 12.00
CA ILE A 144 -31.02 -0.99 11.59
C ILE A 144 -31.00 -2.48 11.26
N LYS A 145 -31.50 -3.33 12.16
CA LYS A 145 -31.43 -4.80 12.09
C LYS A 145 -31.88 -5.41 10.74
N LYS A 146 -32.84 -4.78 10.05
CA LYS A 146 -33.36 -5.29 8.77
C LYS A 146 -32.51 -4.96 7.56
N GLN A 147 -31.63 -3.97 7.67
CA GLN A 147 -30.86 -3.40 6.56
C GLN A 147 -29.36 -3.61 6.72
N MET A 148 -28.87 -3.67 7.97
CA MET A 148 -27.44 -3.80 8.26
C MET A 148 -27.15 -5.19 8.85
N PRO A 149 -26.18 -5.95 8.29
CA PRO A 149 -25.74 -7.22 8.84
C PRO A 149 -25.21 -7.07 10.27
N ARG A 150 -25.41 -8.11 11.10
CA ARG A 150 -24.95 -8.09 12.51
C ARG A 150 -23.45 -7.92 12.69
N ILE A 151 -22.66 -8.28 11.69
CA ILE A 151 -21.20 -8.13 11.70
C ILE A 151 -20.76 -6.66 11.83
N HIS A 152 -21.62 -5.71 11.42
CA HIS A 152 -21.34 -4.28 11.51
C HIS A 152 -21.83 -3.61 12.82
N ILE A 153 -22.40 -4.37 13.77
CA ILE A 153 -22.78 -3.81 15.06
C ILE A 153 -21.61 -3.11 15.75
N PRO A 154 -20.39 -3.69 15.83
CA PRO A 154 -19.26 -3.01 16.48
C PRO A 154 -18.83 -1.68 15.83
N SER A 155 -19.26 -1.42 14.60
CA SER A 155 -18.97 -0.17 13.86
C SER A 155 -20.21 0.73 13.73
N SER A 156 -21.26 0.51 14.54
CA SER A 156 -22.49 1.30 14.51
C SER A 156 -22.64 2.20 15.74
N ARG A 157 -23.42 3.28 15.59
CA ARG A 157 -23.70 4.25 16.66
C ARG A 157 -24.10 3.55 17.95
N ASP A 158 -23.59 4.02 19.08
CA ASP A 158 -23.86 3.52 20.44
C ASP A 158 -23.35 2.09 20.73
N ASN A 159 -22.68 1.43 19.76
CA ASN A 159 -22.11 0.09 19.93
C ASN A 159 -20.58 0.06 19.73
N ILE A 160 -19.98 1.17 19.30
CA ILE A 160 -18.54 1.25 19.09
C ILE A 160 -17.85 1.34 20.46
N GLU A 161 -16.93 0.41 20.71
CA GLU A 161 -16.06 0.39 21.90
C GLU A 161 -14.56 0.34 21.53
N TYR A 162 -14.25 0.12 20.23
CA TYR A 162 -12.90 0.04 19.67
C TYR A 162 -13.01 0.14 18.13
N MET A 163 -11.89 0.36 17.45
CA MET A 163 -11.83 0.15 16.00
C MET A 163 -11.88 -1.34 15.72
N ASP A 164 -13.00 -1.81 15.16
CA ASP A 164 -13.18 -3.20 14.75
C ASP A 164 -12.27 -3.54 13.56
N ARG A 165 -11.83 -4.81 13.49
CA ARG A 165 -10.89 -5.29 12.48
C ARG A 165 -11.30 -4.88 11.06
N ASP A 166 -10.39 -4.26 10.36
CA ASP A 166 -10.51 -3.91 8.95
C ASP A 166 -9.18 -4.07 8.23
N ASP A 167 -9.18 -4.38 6.90
CA ASP A 167 -7.91 -4.49 6.16
C ASP A 167 -7.24 -3.14 5.92
N ASP A 168 -7.99 -2.05 5.86
CA ASP A 168 -7.43 -0.69 5.91
C ASP A 168 -6.49 -0.48 7.08
N MET A 169 -6.85 -0.99 8.26
CA MET A 169 -6.01 -0.89 9.46
C MET A 169 -4.96 -2.00 9.52
N ASP A 170 -5.29 -3.22 9.09
CA ASP A 170 -4.36 -4.34 9.08
C ASP A 170 -3.12 -4.05 8.24
N PHE A 171 -3.29 -3.51 7.02
CA PHE A 171 -2.17 -3.21 6.14
C PHE A 171 -1.33 -2.03 6.62
N THR A 172 -1.93 -1.05 7.31
CA THR A 172 -1.16 0.04 7.93
C THR A 172 -0.25 -0.50 9.05
N ILE A 173 -0.75 -1.45 9.88
CA ILE A 173 0.05 -2.14 10.91
C ILE A 173 1.13 -3.01 10.26
N LEU A 174 0.79 -3.74 9.20
CA LEU A 174 1.73 -4.62 8.50
C LEU A 174 2.88 -3.85 7.88
N GLY A 175 2.59 -2.67 7.29
CA GLY A 175 3.61 -1.75 6.79
C GLY A 175 4.50 -1.18 7.91
N LEU A 176 3.91 -0.89 9.10
CA LEU A 176 4.68 -0.49 10.28
C LEU A 176 5.68 -1.59 10.69
N LEU A 177 5.23 -2.85 10.79
CA LEU A 177 6.11 -3.97 11.11
C LEU A 177 7.22 -4.17 10.06
N ALA A 178 6.90 -4.00 8.78
CA ALA A 178 7.89 -4.10 7.72
C ALA A 178 8.96 -3.01 7.82
N LEU A 179 8.57 -1.77 8.17
CA LEU A 179 9.48 -0.67 8.39
C LEU A 179 10.31 -0.82 9.68
N GLU A 180 9.73 -1.38 10.75
CA GLU A 180 10.47 -1.70 11.98
C GLU A 180 11.55 -2.75 11.73
N HIS A 181 11.24 -3.74 10.87
CA HIS A 181 12.18 -4.81 10.54
C HIS A 181 13.30 -4.34 9.59
N ALA A 182 12.96 -3.64 8.51
CA ALA A 182 13.91 -3.32 7.43
C ALA A 182 14.40 -1.86 7.43
N GLY A 183 13.77 -0.97 8.18
CA GLY A 183 14.14 0.45 8.20
C GLY A 183 14.02 1.10 6.83
N ALA A 184 15.02 1.92 6.49
CA ALA A 184 15.08 2.67 5.23
C ALA A 184 15.40 1.80 4.00
N ASP A 185 15.91 0.58 4.22
CA ASP A 185 16.31 -0.38 3.17
C ASP A 185 15.19 -1.35 2.79
N ILE A 186 13.94 -1.02 3.16
CA ILE A 186 12.75 -1.82 2.87
C ILE A 186 12.63 -2.14 1.37
N SER A 187 12.37 -3.40 1.04
CA SER A 187 12.19 -3.90 -0.33
C SER A 187 10.80 -4.50 -0.54
N ALA A 188 10.34 -4.57 -1.79
CA ALA A 188 9.09 -5.23 -2.13
C ALA A 188 9.09 -6.71 -1.69
N ARG A 189 10.26 -7.36 -1.71
CA ARG A 189 10.43 -8.74 -1.26
C ARG A 189 10.26 -8.87 0.26
N SER A 190 10.90 -7.98 1.05
CA SER A 190 10.77 -8.01 2.52
C SER A 190 9.33 -7.76 2.96
N ILE A 191 8.61 -6.85 2.29
CA ILE A 191 7.19 -6.62 2.57
C ILE A 191 6.35 -7.85 2.20
N ALA A 192 6.59 -8.48 1.04
CA ALA A 192 5.88 -9.70 0.64
C ALA A 192 6.11 -10.85 1.64
N ASN A 193 7.32 -11.00 2.16
CA ASN A 193 7.63 -11.96 3.21
C ASN A 193 6.87 -11.63 4.52
N MET A 194 6.77 -10.35 4.88
CA MET A 194 5.97 -9.92 6.03
C MET A 194 4.48 -10.30 5.85
N TRP A 195 3.91 -10.13 4.64
CA TRP A 195 2.54 -10.55 4.37
C TRP A 195 2.35 -12.05 4.61
N ILE A 196 3.23 -12.90 4.07
CA ILE A 196 3.14 -14.37 4.23
C ILE A 196 3.22 -14.76 5.71
N SER A 197 4.11 -14.13 6.47
CA SER A 197 4.38 -14.50 7.85
C SER A 197 3.34 -13.97 8.85
N LYS A 198 2.71 -12.81 8.56
CA LYS A 198 1.86 -12.10 9.51
C LYS A 198 0.40 -11.99 9.12
N MET A 199 0.07 -12.02 7.82
CA MET A 199 -1.29 -11.78 7.35
C MET A 199 -1.99 -13.08 6.93
N PRO A 200 -3.12 -13.46 7.55
CA PRO A 200 -3.87 -14.65 7.12
C PRO A 200 -4.43 -14.49 5.71
N PHE A 201 -4.21 -15.46 4.83
CA PHE A 201 -4.72 -15.46 3.44
C PHE A 201 -6.23 -15.20 3.33
N ALA A 202 -7.03 -15.67 4.30
CA ALA A 202 -8.47 -15.46 4.31
C ALA A 202 -8.89 -13.99 4.55
N LYS A 203 -7.96 -13.14 4.95
CA LYS A 203 -8.17 -11.73 5.30
C LYS A 203 -7.61 -10.75 4.27
N VAL A 204 -7.14 -11.26 3.13
CA VAL A 204 -6.69 -10.43 1.98
C VAL A 204 -7.66 -10.60 0.81
N TYR A 205 -7.85 -9.54 0.02
CA TYR A 205 -8.88 -9.48 -1.02
C TYR A 205 -8.24 -9.07 -2.37
N THR A 206 -9.00 -9.14 -3.43
CA THR A 206 -8.72 -8.65 -4.80
C THR A 206 -7.25 -8.78 -5.22
N ALA A 207 -6.53 -7.69 -5.45
CA ALA A 207 -5.15 -7.67 -5.93
C ALA A 207 -4.15 -8.27 -4.92
N GLU A 208 -4.35 -8.02 -3.64
CA GLU A 208 -3.55 -8.57 -2.54
C GLU A 208 -3.67 -10.09 -2.48
N ARG A 209 -4.89 -10.60 -2.61
CA ARG A 209 -5.12 -12.06 -2.67
C ARG A 209 -4.48 -12.70 -3.90
N ALA A 210 -4.51 -12.02 -5.04
CA ALA A 210 -3.85 -12.49 -6.25
C ALA A 210 -2.34 -12.54 -6.06
N ALA A 211 -1.72 -11.48 -5.52
CA ALA A 211 -0.30 -11.42 -5.23
C ALA A 211 0.10 -12.48 -4.19
N TYR A 212 -0.65 -12.62 -3.10
CA TYR A 212 -0.39 -13.63 -2.07
C TYR A 212 -0.42 -15.06 -2.65
N ARG A 213 -1.42 -15.39 -3.49
CA ARG A 213 -1.46 -16.66 -4.22
C ARG A 213 -0.22 -16.84 -5.09
N ASN A 214 0.24 -15.78 -5.76
CA ASN A 214 1.42 -15.82 -6.61
C ASN A 214 2.69 -16.11 -5.78
N PHE A 215 2.83 -15.54 -4.57
CA PHE A 215 3.94 -15.87 -3.67
C PHE A 215 3.99 -17.36 -3.32
N THR A 216 2.84 -17.99 -3.07
CA THR A 216 2.79 -19.44 -2.78
C THR A 216 3.17 -20.32 -3.99
N GLN A 217 3.27 -19.71 -5.18
CA GLN A 217 3.74 -20.33 -6.42
C GLN A 217 5.15 -19.82 -6.80
N SER A 218 5.87 -19.22 -5.87
CA SER A 218 7.20 -18.64 -6.08
C SER A 218 7.24 -17.54 -7.15
N ILE A 219 6.11 -16.87 -7.41
CA ILE A 219 6.02 -15.71 -8.29
C ILE A 219 6.05 -14.46 -7.41
N TRP A 220 7.20 -13.83 -7.36
CA TRP A 220 7.50 -12.70 -6.47
C TRP A 220 7.36 -11.34 -7.14
N PRO A 221 7.39 -10.22 -6.37
CA PRO A 221 7.40 -8.88 -6.94
C PRO A 221 8.60 -8.68 -7.90
N PRO A 222 8.42 -7.93 -8.99
CA PRO A 222 7.20 -7.28 -9.45
C PRO A 222 6.27 -8.15 -10.30
N LYS A 223 6.63 -9.42 -10.57
CA LYS A 223 5.82 -10.34 -11.41
C LYS A 223 4.48 -10.69 -10.74
N SER A 224 4.46 -10.78 -9.40
CA SER A 224 3.25 -11.07 -8.61
C SER A 224 2.11 -10.09 -8.82
N ALA A 225 2.43 -8.83 -9.11
CA ALA A 225 1.44 -7.78 -9.36
C ALA A 225 0.66 -7.95 -10.67
N ALA A 226 1.25 -8.65 -11.66
CA ALA A 226 0.65 -8.81 -12.98
C ALA A 226 0.07 -10.21 -13.22
N HIS A 227 0.71 -11.25 -12.67
CA HIS A 227 0.34 -12.63 -12.97
C HIS A 227 -1.06 -12.97 -12.47
N ARG A 228 -2.01 -13.20 -13.40
CA ARG A 228 -3.41 -13.57 -13.14
C ARG A 228 -4.08 -12.64 -12.10
N ASN A 229 -3.82 -11.33 -12.23
CA ASN A 229 -4.29 -10.29 -11.34
C ASN A 229 -5.05 -9.18 -12.11
N PRO A 230 -6.33 -9.40 -12.41
CA PRO A 230 -7.15 -8.39 -13.08
C PRO A 230 -7.52 -7.19 -12.19
N PHE A 231 -7.15 -7.22 -10.91
CA PHE A 231 -7.48 -6.19 -9.91
C PHE A 231 -6.34 -5.18 -9.68
N ARG A 232 -5.32 -5.18 -10.54
CA ARG A 232 -4.07 -4.43 -10.36
C ARG A 232 -4.19 -2.89 -10.37
N GLU A 233 -5.37 -2.35 -10.69
CA GLU A 233 -5.69 -0.92 -10.59
C GLU A 233 -6.82 -0.64 -9.58
N TYR A 234 -7.15 -1.61 -8.71
CA TYR A 234 -8.09 -1.41 -7.62
C TYR A 234 -7.43 -0.67 -6.45
N ILE A 235 -8.22 -0.26 -5.46
CA ILE A 235 -7.81 0.64 -4.38
C ILE A 235 -6.87 0.00 -3.35
N GLY A 236 -6.67 -1.31 -3.39
CA GLY A 236 -5.94 -2.04 -2.35
C GLY A 236 -4.51 -1.55 -2.08
N ALA A 237 -3.80 -0.99 -3.07
CA ALA A 237 -2.53 -0.31 -2.81
C ALA A 237 -2.75 1.03 -2.08
N GLN A 238 -3.72 1.83 -2.51
CA GLN A 238 -3.99 3.14 -1.92
C GLN A 238 -4.29 3.06 -0.41
N ILE A 239 -4.97 2.01 0.08
CA ILE A 239 -5.27 1.83 1.50
C ILE A 239 -4.04 1.53 2.36
N ARG A 240 -2.90 1.17 1.77
CA ARG A 240 -1.66 0.86 2.47
C ARG A 240 -0.70 2.05 2.57
N ALA A 241 -1.00 3.14 1.88
CA ALA A 241 -0.17 4.33 1.74
C ALA A 241 0.23 5.00 3.06
N ASP A 242 -0.64 4.90 4.06
CA ASP A 242 -0.64 5.77 5.22
C ASP A 242 0.65 5.72 6.03
N ILE A 243 1.11 4.53 6.37
CA ILE A 243 2.34 4.38 7.15
C ILE A 243 3.56 4.98 6.44
N PHE A 244 3.64 4.87 5.11
CA PHE A 244 4.73 5.42 4.31
C PHE A 244 4.70 6.94 4.27
N GLY A 245 3.52 7.55 4.35
CA GLY A 245 3.35 8.97 4.55
C GLY A 245 3.69 9.42 5.97
N TYR A 246 3.26 8.66 7.00
CA TYR A 246 3.50 8.98 8.41
C TYR A 246 4.99 9.04 8.78
N VAL A 247 5.80 8.15 8.23
CA VAL A 247 7.24 8.09 8.52
C VAL A 247 8.08 9.07 7.70
N ALA A 248 7.46 9.84 6.81
CA ALA A 248 8.15 10.78 5.93
C ALA A 248 7.57 12.23 6.02
N PRO A 249 7.40 12.84 7.21
CA PRO A 249 6.83 14.17 7.38
C PRO A 249 7.57 15.22 6.56
N GLY A 250 6.86 15.95 5.69
CA GLY A 250 7.41 16.97 4.81
C GLY A 250 8.31 16.44 3.68
N LEU A 251 8.32 15.14 3.42
CA LEU A 251 9.11 14.50 2.38
C LEU A 251 8.22 13.71 1.39
N PRO A 252 7.37 14.38 0.58
CA PRO A 252 6.43 13.70 -0.32
C PRO A 252 7.10 12.73 -1.29
N GLU A 253 8.26 13.07 -1.85
CA GLU A 253 9.00 12.18 -2.75
C GLU A 253 9.46 10.89 -2.05
N ARG A 254 9.94 11.01 -0.79
CA ARG A 254 10.34 9.82 -0.01
C ARG A 254 9.14 8.94 0.32
N ALA A 255 8.03 9.53 0.75
CA ALA A 255 6.79 8.81 0.99
C ALA A 255 6.32 8.05 -0.25
N ALA A 256 6.31 8.72 -1.42
CA ALA A 256 5.93 8.11 -2.69
C ALA A 256 6.87 6.97 -3.13
N GLN A 257 8.19 7.07 -2.86
CA GLN A 257 9.14 5.99 -3.16
C GLN A 257 8.90 4.74 -2.30
N LEU A 258 8.61 4.92 -1.00
CA LEU A 258 8.26 3.82 -0.10
C LEU A 258 6.94 3.18 -0.52
N ALA A 259 5.93 3.98 -0.83
CA ALA A 259 4.65 3.54 -1.33
C ALA A 259 4.77 2.79 -2.67
N PHE A 260 5.64 3.24 -3.59
CA PHE A 260 5.94 2.48 -4.81
C PHE A 260 6.47 1.08 -4.49
N THR A 261 7.38 0.99 -3.51
CA THR A 261 7.98 -0.30 -3.10
C THR A 261 6.90 -1.28 -2.63
N ASP A 262 5.94 -0.82 -1.84
CA ASP A 262 4.80 -1.63 -1.40
C ASP A 262 3.79 -1.89 -2.54
N ALA A 263 3.36 -0.86 -3.25
CA ALA A 263 2.36 -0.99 -4.32
C ALA A 263 2.77 -2.01 -5.40
N SER A 264 4.07 -2.03 -5.76
CA SER A 264 4.61 -2.90 -6.81
C SER A 264 4.48 -4.41 -6.53
N ILE A 265 4.15 -4.79 -5.29
CA ILE A 265 3.91 -6.18 -4.86
C ILE A 265 2.66 -6.75 -5.53
N SER A 266 1.61 -5.94 -5.66
CA SER A 266 0.27 -6.37 -6.04
C SER A 266 -0.41 -5.51 -7.11
N HIS A 267 0.13 -4.34 -7.43
CA HIS A 267 -0.51 -3.36 -8.33
C HIS A 267 0.39 -2.91 -9.47
N LYS A 268 -0.24 -2.29 -10.48
CA LYS A 268 0.39 -1.69 -11.66
C LYS A 268 -0.29 -0.35 -11.99
N LYS A 269 0.39 0.49 -12.79
CA LYS A 269 -0.19 1.72 -13.36
C LYS A 269 -0.90 2.57 -12.29
N ASN A 270 -2.18 2.93 -12.50
CA ASN A 270 -2.92 3.78 -11.56
C ASN A 270 -3.08 3.18 -10.16
N GLY A 271 -3.02 1.85 -10.00
CA GLY A 271 -2.97 1.23 -8.68
C GLY A 271 -1.72 1.64 -7.89
N ILE A 272 -0.54 1.63 -8.54
CA ILE A 272 0.71 2.16 -7.95
C ILE A 272 0.58 3.67 -7.69
N TYR A 273 0.07 4.42 -8.67
CA TYR A 273 -0.02 5.87 -8.53
C TYR A 273 -0.96 6.30 -7.41
N GLY A 274 -2.03 5.53 -7.14
CA GLY A 274 -2.94 5.79 -6.02
C GLY A 274 -2.25 5.77 -4.67
N GLU A 275 -1.40 4.77 -4.43
CA GLU A 275 -0.62 4.69 -3.20
C GLU A 275 0.43 5.79 -3.10
N MET A 276 1.20 6.02 -4.17
CA MET A 276 2.20 7.10 -4.23
C MET A 276 1.57 8.48 -4.00
N PHE A 277 0.42 8.74 -4.61
CA PHE A 277 -0.34 9.97 -4.48
C PHE A 277 -0.79 10.22 -3.03
N VAL A 278 -1.40 9.21 -2.40
CA VAL A 278 -1.90 9.33 -1.02
C VAL A 278 -0.75 9.47 -0.03
N ALA A 279 0.30 8.66 -0.14
CA ALA A 279 1.46 8.76 0.74
C ALA A 279 2.13 10.16 0.67
N ALA A 280 2.24 10.72 -0.54
CA ALA A 280 2.77 12.07 -0.72
C ALA A 280 1.87 13.17 -0.14
N MET A 281 0.53 13.03 -0.27
CA MET A 281 -0.43 13.94 0.39
C MET A 281 -0.28 13.89 1.91
N ILE A 282 -0.20 12.69 2.48
CA ILE A 282 -0.02 12.46 3.92
C ILE A 282 1.27 13.14 4.40
N ALA A 283 2.39 12.92 3.71
CA ALA A 283 3.66 13.56 4.05
C ALA A 283 3.59 15.09 4.01
N ALA A 284 2.84 15.66 3.06
CA ALA A 284 2.63 17.11 2.95
C ALA A 284 1.73 17.67 4.05
N ALA A 285 0.73 16.91 4.52
CA ALA A 285 -0.21 17.34 5.55
C ALA A 285 0.46 17.70 6.89
N PHE A 286 1.65 17.18 7.17
CA PHE A 286 2.43 17.56 8.36
C PHE A 286 2.89 19.02 8.35
N ILE A 287 3.01 19.64 7.16
CA ILE A 287 3.65 20.96 7.00
C ILE A 287 2.73 22.02 6.41
N THR A 288 1.57 21.62 5.89
CA THR A 288 0.54 22.56 5.39
C THR A 288 -0.85 22.04 5.74
N ASP A 289 -1.77 22.97 5.99
CA ASP A 289 -3.20 22.72 6.24
C ASP A 289 -4.08 23.10 5.03
N LYS A 290 -3.44 23.48 3.90
CA LYS A 290 -4.12 23.89 2.68
C LYS A 290 -4.36 22.69 1.78
N ALA A 291 -5.61 22.36 1.55
CA ALA A 291 -6.00 21.23 0.72
C ALA A 291 -5.31 21.21 -0.66
N GLU A 292 -5.26 22.37 -1.33
CA GLU A 292 -4.65 22.50 -2.66
C GLU A 292 -3.16 22.18 -2.64
N GLU A 293 -2.46 22.55 -1.56
CA GLU A 293 -1.04 22.26 -1.40
C GLU A 293 -0.79 20.78 -1.12
N ILE A 294 -1.63 20.15 -0.29
CA ILE A 294 -1.62 18.72 0.01
C ILE A 294 -1.86 17.92 -1.28
N ILE A 295 -2.91 18.25 -2.03
CA ILE A 295 -3.27 17.56 -3.28
C ILE A 295 -2.17 17.75 -4.35
N ALA A 296 -1.61 18.98 -4.46
CA ALA A 296 -0.53 19.25 -5.38
C ALA A 296 0.75 18.46 -5.06
N ALA A 297 1.04 18.18 -3.79
CA ALA A 297 2.15 17.31 -3.39
C ALA A 297 1.97 15.89 -3.93
N GLY A 298 0.76 15.33 -3.80
CA GLY A 298 0.44 14.03 -4.37
C GLY A 298 0.58 13.99 -5.90
N LEU A 299 0.01 14.97 -6.60
CA LEU A 299 0.13 15.11 -8.05
C LEU A 299 1.58 15.26 -8.53
N GLY A 300 2.45 15.83 -7.69
CA GLY A 300 3.88 15.99 -7.97
C GLY A 300 4.65 14.67 -8.05
N GLU A 301 4.13 13.59 -7.53
CA GLU A 301 4.86 12.32 -7.42
C GLU A 301 4.38 11.22 -8.37
N ILE A 302 3.37 11.49 -9.20
CA ILE A 302 2.80 10.57 -10.18
C ILE A 302 2.93 11.12 -11.62
N PRO A 303 2.77 10.29 -12.68
CA PRO A 303 2.84 10.77 -14.06
C PRO A 303 1.82 11.89 -14.31
N ALA A 304 2.28 12.98 -14.91
CA ALA A 304 1.45 14.17 -15.16
C ALA A 304 0.24 13.87 -16.08
N ASN A 305 0.40 12.93 -17.01
CA ASN A 305 -0.62 12.56 -18.01
C ASN A 305 -1.15 11.12 -17.80
N CYS A 306 -1.45 10.74 -16.54
CA CYS A 306 -2.17 9.48 -16.26
C CYS A 306 -3.64 9.74 -15.95
N ARG A 307 -4.48 8.70 -16.03
CA ARG A 307 -5.93 8.78 -15.75
C ARG A 307 -6.21 9.27 -14.34
N LEU A 308 -5.45 8.81 -13.34
CA LEU A 308 -5.57 9.25 -11.95
C LEU A 308 -5.32 10.75 -11.80
N ALA A 309 -4.23 11.25 -12.39
CA ALA A 309 -3.91 12.69 -12.33
C ALA A 309 -4.99 13.54 -13.02
N GLY A 310 -5.61 13.03 -14.09
CA GLY A 310 -6.78 13.65 -14.73
C GLY A 310 -7.94 13.78 -13.75
N ALA A 311 -8.34 12.67 -13.11
CA ALA A 311 -9.47 12.63 -12.16
C ALA A 311 -9.24 13.54 -10.96
N VAL A 312 -8.02 13.58 -10.43
CA VAL A 312 -7.64 14.46 -9.32
C VAL A 312 -7.75 15.93 -9.71
N ARG A 313 -7.21 16.32 -10.89
CA ARG A 313 -7.29 17.71 -11.37
C ARG A 313 -8.72 18.17 -11.63
N ASP A 314 -9.53 17.33 -12.27
CA ASP A 314 -10.94 17.63 -12.53
C ASP A 314 -11.69 17.84 -11.22
N THR A 315 -11.50 16.93 -10.25
CA THR A 315 -12.16 17.03 -8.94
C THR A 315 -11.73 18.28 -8.19
N LEU A 316 -10.43 18.59 -8.15
CA LEU A 316 -9.93 19.81 -7.51
C LEU A 316 -10.52 21.06 -8.17
N CYS A 317 -10.58 21.10 -9.50
CA CYS A 317 -11.21 22.21 -10.23
C CYS A 317 -12.69 22.37 -9.86
N TRP A 318 -13.44 21.27 -9.77
CA TRP A 318 -14.85 21.32 -9.36
C TRP A 318 -15.01 21.78 -7.90
N CYS A 319 -14.17 21.30 -6.99
CA CYS A 319 -14.19 21.74 -5.59
C CYS A 319 -13.91 23.24 -5.45
N GLN A 320 -13.04 23.81 -6.28
CA GLN A 320 -12.76 25.26 -6.29
C GLN A 320 -13.92 26.11 -6.81
N GLN A 321 -14.79 25.53 -7.64
CA GLN A 321 -15.94 26.21 -8.25
C GLN A 321 -17.22 26.10 -7.43
N GLU A 322 -17.34 25.04 -6.61
CA GLU A 322 -18.56 24.68 -5.90
C GLU A 322 -18.34 24.73 -4.38
N SER A 323 -19.29 25.25 -3.66
CA SER A 323 -19.27 25.21 -2.19
C SER A 323 -19.98 23.99 -1.59
N ASP A 324 -20.79 23.30 -2.40
CA ASP A 324 -21.56 22.11 -2.02
C ASP A 324 -20.88 20.84 -2.58
N TRP A 325 -20.40 20.01 -1.69
CA TRP A 325 -19.75 18.75 -2.04
C TRP A 325 -20.71 17.78 -2.79
N GLU A 326 -22.03 17.86 -2.59
CA GLU A 326 -22.98 16.97 -3.29
C GLU A 326 -23.04 17.32 -4.78
N VAL A 327 -22.85 18.59 -5.16
CA VAL A 327 -22.72 18.99 -6.57
C VAL A 327 -21.43 18.45 -7.17
N VAL A 328 -20.31 18.51 -6.44
CA VAL A 328 -19.02 17.94 -6.87
C VAL A 328 -19.12 16.41 -7.00
N TRP A 329 -19.73 15.74 -6.02
CA TRP A 329 -20.01 14.31 -6.09
C TRP A 329 -20.77 13.93 -7.39
N GLY A 330 -21.80 14.71 -7.74
CA GLY A 330 -22.56 14.49 -8.99
C GLY A 330 -21.68 14.56 -10.23
N LYS A 331 -20.73 15.51 -10.27
CA LYS A 331 -19.75 15.62 -11.37
C LYS A 331 -18.79 14.42 -11.39
N ILE A 332 -18.24 14.03 -10.23
CA ILE A 332 -17.38 12.83 -10.09
C ILE A 332 -18.13 11.58 -10.57
N TYR A 333 -19.35 11.37 -10.11
CA TYR A 333 -20.13 10.20 -10.48
C TYR A 333 -20.40 10.14 -11.98
N ASN A 334 -20.73 11.26 -12.61
CA ASN A 334 -21.00 11.32 -14.05
C ASN A 334 -19.76 11.04 -14.91
N HIS A 335 -18.57 11.41 -14.43
CA HIS A 335 -17.33 11.25 -15.20
C HIS A 335 -16.63 9.92 -14.91
N TYR A 336 -16.61 9.49 -13.66
CA TYR A 336 -15.80 8.36 -13.16
C TYR A 336 -16.63 7.19 -12.59
N GLY A 337 -17.96 7.28 -12.57
CA GLY A 337 -18.85 6.22 -12.07
C GLY A 337 -18.91 4.95 -12.94
N HIS A 338 -18.26 4.96 -14.10
CA HIS A 338 -18.13 3.77 -14.96
C HIS A 338 -17.07 2.77 -14.46
N TYR A 339 -16.13 3.21 -13.60
CA TYR A 339 -15.17 2.33 -12.94
C TYR A 339 -15.84 1.42 -11.92
N HIS A 340 -15.15 0.36 -11.54
CA HIS A 340 -15.61 -0.50 -10.45
C HIS A 340 -15.67 0.28 -9.12
N THR A 341 -16.60 -0.09 -8.22
CA THR A 341 -16.78 0.60 -6.93
C THR A 341 -15.50 0.70 -6.07
N VAL A 342 -14.60 -0.26 -6.22
CA VAL A 342 -13.28 -0.29 -5.53
C VAL A 342 -12.12 0.01 -6.48
N HIS A 343 -12.32 0.69 -7.60
CA HIS A 343 -11.22 1.12 -8.46
C HIS A 343 -10.52 2.35 -7.88
N THR A 344 -9.20 2.45 -8.05
CA THR A 344 -8.42 3.53 -7.40
C THR A 344 -8.79 4.92 -7.92
N ILE A 345 -9.10 5.08 -9.23
CA ILE A 345 -9.32 6.40 -9.86
C ILE A 345 -10.54 7.14 -9.30
N ASN A 346 -11.69 6.49 -9.29
CA ASN A 346 -12.93 7.10 -8.81
C ASN A 346 -12.92 7.33 -7.29
N ASN A 347 -12.29 6.42 -6.53
CA ASN A 347 -12.15 6.58 -5.08
C ASN A 347 -11.14 7.68 -4.73
N ALA A 348 -10.03 7.81 -5.45
CA ALA A 348 -9.10 8.93 -5.27
C ALA A 348 -9.79 10.29 -5.51
N ALA A 349 -10.71 10.38 -6.46
CA ALA A 349 -11.52 11.59 -6.66
C ALA A 349 -12.38 11.91 -5.43
N LEU A 350 -13.00 10.89 -4.77
CA LEU A 350 -13.76 11.10 -3.53
C LEU A 350 -12.85 11.50 -2.36
N VAL A 351 -11.65 10.92 -2.28
CA VAL A 351 -10.65 11.33 -1.27
C VAL A 351 -10.25 12.80 -1.46
N VAL A 352 -9.98 13.23 -2.69
CA VAL A 352 -9.68 14.64 -3.00
C VAL A 352 -10.81 15.56 -2.58
N MET A 353 -12.06 15.21 -2.89
CA MET A 353 -13.24 15.95 -2.45
C MET A 353 -13.31 16.02 -0.92
N GLY A 354 -13.18 14.89 -0.23
CA GLY A 354 -13.22 14.81 1.23
C GLY A 354 -12.12 15.64 1.90
N VAL A 355 -10.88 15.60 1.39
CA VAL A 355 -9.76 16.40 1.88
C VAL A 355 -10.00 17.89 1.64
N TYR A 356 -10.48 18.27 0.45
CA TYR A 356 -10.71 19.67 0.09
C TYR A 356 -11.69 20.36 1.03
N TYR A 357 -12.84 19.75 1.27
CA TYR A 357 -13.83 20.29 2.20
C TYR A 357 -13.46 20.06 3.66
N GLY A 358 -12.75 18.98 3.94
CA GLY A 358 -12.38 18.54 5.28
C GLY A 358 -11.24 19.32 5.94
N CYS A 359 -10.33 19.96 5.20
CA CYS A 359 -9.23 20.75 5.79
C CYS A 359 -9.70 21.91 6.69
N LYS A 360 -10.98 22.29 6.60
CA LYS A 360 -11.60 23.29 7.48
C LYS A 360 -12.54 22.69 8.52
N ASP A 361 -12.98 21.44 8.31
CA ASP A 361 -13.96 20.76 9.16
C ASP A 361 -13.76 19.24 9.03
N PHE A 362 -13.12 18.63 10.03
CA PHE A 362 -12.83 17.20 10.07
C PHE A 362 -14.08 16.34 9.80
N GLU A 363 -15.20 16.70 10.43
CA GLU A 363 -16.47 15.96 10.30
C GLU A 363 -16.98 16.01 8.87
N LEU A 364 -17.01 17.20 8.27
CA LEU A 364 -17.44 17.35 6.88
C LEU A 364 -16.58 16.50 5.94
N GLY A 365 -15.27 16.40 6.18
CA GLY A 365 -14.37 15.59 5.38
C GLY A 365 -14.72 14.10 5.39
N ILE A 366 -14.78 13.49 6.58
CA ILE A 366 -15.09 12.05 6.71
C ILE A 366 -16.53 11.73 6.31
N VAL A 367 -17.49 12.59 6.65
CA VAL A 367 -18.90 12.40 6.33
C VAL A 367 -19.15 12.50 4.83
N SER A 368 -18.57 13.49 4.13
CA SER A 368 -18.75 13.64 2.68
C SER A 368 -18.12 12.47 1.92
N SER A 369 -16.92 12.00 2.32
CA SER A 369 -16.26 10.87 1.67
C SER A 369 -17.05 9.56 1.84
N VAL A 370 -17.62 9.30 3.03
CA VAL A 370 -18.42 8.11 3.30
C VAL A 370 -19.79 8.17 2.64
N ARG A 371 -20.54 9.29 2.76
CA ARG A 371 -21.85 9.43 2.11
C ARG A 371 -21.78 9.42 0.58
N ALA A 372 -20.62 9.69 0.01
CA ALA A 372 -20.40 9.59 -1.43
C ALA A 372 -20.55 8.15 -1.97
N GLY A 373 -20.45 7.13 -1.12
CA GLY A 373 -20.58 5.73 -1.52
C GLY A 373 -19.28 5.15 -2.06
N TRP A 374 -19.38 4.03 -2.79
CA TRP A 374 -18.30 3.20 -3.30
C TRP A 374 -17.51 2.52 -2.18
N ASP A 375 -16.21 2.77 -2.09
CA ASP A 375 -15.33 2.19 -1.07
C ASP A 375 -15.26 3.11 0.15
N THR A 376 -16.28 3.02 0.98
CA THR A 376 -16.57 4.05 1.99
C THR A 376 -15.65 4.01 3.20
N ASP A 377 -15.24 2.83 3.63
CA ASP A 377 -14.26 2.61 4.71
C ASP A 377 -12.87 3.08 4.30
N CYS A 378 -12.41 2.68 3.11
CA CYS A 378 -11.15 3.11 2.53
C CYS A 378 -11.08 4.64 2.36
N ASN A 379 -12.13 5.24 1.76
CA ASN A 379 -12.18 6.69 1.54
C ASN A 379 -12.25 7.44 2.86
N GLY A 380 -13.10 6.98 3.79
CA GLY A 380 -13.21 7.55 5.13
C GLY A 380 -11.90 7.46 5.91
N ALA A 381 -11.23 6.29 5.86
CA ALA A 381 -9.93 6.07 6.48
C ALA A 381 -8.86 7.03 5.95
N THR A 382 -8.70 7.11 4.63
CA THR A 382 -7.68 7.97 3.99
C THR A 382 -7.92 9.45 4.28
N VAL A 383 -9.17 9.92 4.15
CA VAL A 383 -9.53 11.32 4.48
C VAL A 383 -9.32 11.59 5.96
N GLY A 384 -9.80 10.69 6.84
CA GLY A 384 -9.61 10.80 8.28
C GLY A 384 -8.14 10.85 8.68
N SER A 385 -7.29 10.06 8.04
CA SER A 385 -5.84 10.04 8.22
C SER A 385 -5.19 11.39 7.91
N ILE A 386 -5.42 11.92 6.70
CA ILE A 386 -4.86 13.20 6.26
C ILE A 386 -5.33 14.35 7.18
N LEU A 387 -6.63 14.41 7.46
CA LEU A 387 -7.20 15.41 8.33
C LEU A 387 -6.76 15.25 9.79
N GLY A 388 -6.54 14.02 10.24
CA GLY A 388 -5.98 13.73 11.55
C GLY A 388 -4.61 14.37 11.78
N ILE A 389 -3.77 14.41 10.72
CA ILE A 389 -2.50 15.14 10.74
C ILE A 389 -2.71 16.65 10.75
N VAL A 390 -3.60 17.13 9.89
CA VAL A 390 -3.89 18.58 9.76
C VAL A 390 -4.34 19.17 11.09
N PHE A 391 -5.26 18.52 11.79
CA PHE A 391 -5.82 19.00 13.06
C PHE A 391 -4.98 18.63 14.28
N GLY A 392 -4.28 17.48 14.25
CA GLY A 392 -3.66 16.85 15.43
C GLY A 392 -4.69 16.16 16.32
N ALA A 393 -4.26 15.15 17.09
CA ALA A 393 -5.13 14.32 17.94
C ALA A 393 -5.95 15.15 18.95
N LYS A 394 -5.35 16.20 19.53
CA LYS A 394 -5.98 17.05 20.53
C LYS A 394 -7.17 17.85 20.03
N ALA A 395 -7.20 18.19 18.72
CA ALA A 395 -8.27 18.98 18.12
C ALA A 395 -9.35 18.11 17.44
N LEU A 396 -9.16 16.79 17.33
CA LEU A 396 -10.17 15.91 16.75
C LEU A 396 -11.43 15.85 17.63
N PRO A 397 -12.64 15.92 17.03
CA PRO A 397 -13.88 15.90 17.79
C PRO A 397 -14.05 14.57 18.55
N HIS A 398 -14.21 14.64 19.87
CA HIS A 398 -14.29 13.49 20.77
C HIS A 398 -15.39 12.48 20.36
N LYS A 399 -16.49 12.95 19.78
CA LYS A 399 -17.58 12.06 19.31
C LYS A 399 -17.15 11.06 18.25
N TRP A 400 -16.08 11.38 17.45
CA TRP A 400 -15.54 10.49 16.43
C TRP A 400 -14.41 9.60 16.96
N VAL A 401 -13.52 10.12 17.78
CA VAL A 401 -12.32 9.39 18.21
C VAL A 401 -12.43 8.82 19.63
N GLY A 402 -13.21 9.47 20.50
CA GLY A 402 -13.30 9.05 21.91
C GLY A 402 -13.98 7.69 22.12
N VAL A 403 -14.97 7.37 21.30
CA VAL A 403 -15.69 6.08 21.36
C VAL A 403 -14.83 4.87 20.99
N LEU A 404 -13.69 5.10 20.32
CA LEU A 404 -12.72 4.05 19.97
C LEU A 404 -11.89 3.60 21.18
N ASN A 405 -11.93 4.32 22.30
CA ASN A 405 -11.24 3.98 23.56
C ASN A 405 -9.75 3.68 23.37
N ASN A 406 -9.08 4.36 22.42
CA ASN A 406 -7.68 4.14 22.08
C ASN A 406 -7.33 2.69 21.70
N ARG A 407 -8.29 1.91 21.19
CA ARG A 407 -8.14 0.47 20.94
C ARG A 407 -8.46 0.11 19.49
N LEU A 408 -7.63 -0.76 18.91
CA LEU A 408 -7.75 -1.24 17.53
C LEU A 408 -7.52 -2.74 17.48
N ILE A 409 -8.48 -3.47 16.88
CA ILE A 409 -8.38 -4.90 16.62
C ILE A 409 -7.90 -5.14 15.20
N SER A 410 -6.95 -6.05 15.01
CA SER A 410 -6.42 -6.41 13.70
C SER A 410 -6.33 -7.92 13.49
N ALA A 411 -6.12 -8.33 12.22
CA ALA A 411 -5.87 -9.71 11.85
C ALA A 411 -4.37 -10.05 11.75
N VAL A 412 -3.50 -9.08 11.98
CA VAL A 412 -2.04 -9.23 11.87
C VAL A 412 -1.53 -10.09 13.04
N SER A 413 -0.82 -11.16 12.73
CA SER A 413 -0.31 -12.09 13.74
C SER A 413 0.70 -11.39 14.66
N GLY A 414 0.44 -11.44 15.97
CA GLY A 414 1.21 -10.74 16.99
C GLY A 414 0.72 -9.32 17.31
N GLU A 415 -0.18 -8.75 16.48
CA GLU A 415 -0.72 -7.39 16.64
C GLU A 415 -2.27 -7.41 16.63
N THR A 416 -2.88 -8.38 17.29
CA THR A 416 -4.34 -8.59 17.21
C THR A 416 -5.16 -7.61 18.03
N ASP A 417 -4.57 -6.98 19.07
CA ASP A 417 -5.22 -6.02 19.97
C ASP A 417 -4.20 -4.92 20.33
N ASN A 418 -4.41 -3.73 19.81
CA ASN A 418 -3.44 -2.64 19.85
C ASN A 418 -3.99 -1.42 20.57
N GLN A 419 -3.13 -0.68 21.25
CA GLN A 419 -3.41 0.71 21.61
C GLN A 419 -3.01 1.61 20.43
N ILE A 420 -3.91 2.47 19.97
CA ILE A 420 -3.65 3.37 18.85
C ILE A 420 -2.49 4.34 19.18
N SER A 421 -2.40 4.76 20.45
CA SER A 421 -1.28 5.57 20.96
C SER A 421 0.08 4.89 20.82
N ASP A 422 0.14 3.57 21.05
CA ASP A 422 1.39 2.81 20.95
C ASP A 422 1.82 2.64 19.49
N LEU A 423 0.87 2.40 18.57
CA LEU A 423 1.14 2.39 17.12
C LEU A 423 1.69 3.75 16.67
N ALA A 424 1.12 4.85 17.18
CA ALA A 424 1.62 6.20 16.88
C ALA A 424 3.04 6.42 17.44
N GLN A 425 3.33 5.96 18.67
CA GLN A 425 4.65 6.08 19.27
C GLN A 425 5.71 5.30 18.49
N ARG A 426 5.40 4.07 18.07
CA ARG A 426 6.26 3.22 17.25
C ARG A 426 6.53 3.89 15.88
N THR A 427 5.49 4.47 15.28
CA THR A 427 5.61 5.22 14.02
C THR A 427 6.58 6.41 14.14
N VAL A 428 6.46 7.21 15.21
CA VAL A 428 7.34 8.37 15.44
C VAL A 428 8.80 7.96 15.55
N GLN A 429 9.09 6.82 16.19
CA GLN A 429 10.46 6.30 16.37
C GLN A 429 11.15 5.98 15.02
N LEU A 430 10.39 5.71 13.97
CA LEU A 430 10.92 5.40 12.64
C LEU A 430 11.22 6.64 11.79
N ILE A 431 10.66 7.81 12.13
CA ILE A 431 10.72 8.99 11.26
C ILE A 431 12.15 9.40 10.92
N ASP A 432 13.03 9.46 11.93
CA ASP A 432 14.43 9.86 11.70
C ASP A 432 15.21 8.80 10.92
N VAL A 433 14.94 7.52 11.18
CA VAL A 433 15.55 6.40 10.43
C VAL A 433 15.19 6.48 8.95
N ILE A 434 13.92 6.69 8.66
CA ILE A 434 13.40 6.77 7.27
C ILE A 434 13.83 8.05 6.57
N ALA A 435 13.88 9.18 7.28
CA ALA A 435 14.30 10.46 6.72
C ALA A 435 15.76 10.48 6.25
N LEU A 436 16.63 9.69 6.86
CA LEU A 436 18.03 9.55 6.43
C LEU A 436 18.15 8.85 5.07
N GLY A 437 17.05 8.20 4.61
CA GLY A 437 17.05 7.40 3.40
C GLY A 437 17.81 6.08 3.56
N PRO A 438 17.78 5.22 2.53
CA PRO A 438 18.59 4.02 2.53
C PRO A 438 20.04 4.44 2.75
N LYS A 439 20.71 3.78 3.67
CA LYS A 439 22.15 3.97 3.82
C LYS A 439 22.70 3.71 2.43
N LYS A 440 23.31 4.74 1.80
CA LYS A 440 24.04 4.51 0.55
C LYS A 440 24.91 3.33 0.85
N THR A 441 24.68 2.22 0.14
CA THR A 441 25.65 1.13 0.09
C THR A 441 26.96 1.81 -0.26
N CYS A 442 27.75 2.03 0.77
CA CYS A 442 29.00 2.73 0.56
C CYS A 442 29.80 1.83 -0.34
N ASP A 443 30.54 2.39 -1.28
CA ASP A 443 31.68 1.74 -1.98
C ASP A 443 32.76 1.19 -1.01
N ARG A 444 32.42 1.04 0.27
CA ARG A 444 33.20 0.49 1.38
C ARG A 444 33.31 -1.02 1.43
N LEU A 445 32.72 -1.77 0.49
CA LEU A 445 33.05 -3.19 0.31
C LEU A 445 34.55 -3.42 0.10
N LEU A 446 35.29 -2.36 -0.31
CA LEU A 446 36.74 -2.41 -0.56
C LEU A 446 37.61 -1.98 0.63
N GLU A 447 37.06 -1.47 1.74
CA GLU A 447 37.84 -0.98 2.89
C GLU A 447 37.64 -1.81 4.19
N TRP A 448 36.92 -2.92 4.13
CA TRP A 448 36.77 -3.73 5.32
C TRP A 448 37.97 -4.67 5.50
N ASP A 449 38.73 -4.41 6.56
CA ASP A 449 39.97 -5.12 6.90
C ASP A 449 39.78 -6.60 7.30
N SER A 450 38.52 -7.10 7.22
CA SER A 450 38.14 -8.49 7.41
C SER A 450 38.01 -9.26 6.09
N GLY A 451 38.54 -8.77 4.99
CA GLY A 451 38.67 -9.50 3.73
C GLY A 451 39.25 -10.89 3.98
N GLY A 452 38.65 -11.93 3.42
CA GLY A 452 39.08 -13.30 3.58
C GLY A 452 37.94 -14.28 3.34
N MET A 453 38.31 -15.54 3.21
CA MET A 453 37.36 -16.63 3.09
C MET A 453 36.83 -17.08 4.45
N TRP A 454 35.55 -17.35 4.51
CA TRP A 454 34.86 -17.88 5.68
C TRP A 454 34.29 -19.26 5.37
N GLU A 455 34.55 -20.22 6.20
CA GLU A 455 33.86 -21.52 6.15
C GLU A 455 32.62 -21.45 7.01
N LEU A 456 31.45 -21.69 6.38
CA LEU A 456 30.15 -21.67 7.03
C LEU A 456 29.64 -23.11 7.21
N GLU A 457 29.11 -23.39 8.37
CA GLU A 457 28.26 -24.56 8.63
C GLU A 457 26.82 -24.11 8.71
N THR A 458 25.97 -24.67 7.87
CA THR A 458 24.54 -24.36 7.79
C THR A 458 23.71 -25.61 7.70
N GLY A 459 22.39 -25.50 7.91
CA GLY A 459 21.46 -26.60 7.69
C GLY A 459 21.43 -27.14 6.25
N TRP A 460 22.02 -26.42 5.29
CA TRP A 460 22.16 -26.83 3.88
C TRP A 460 23.53 -27.47 3.58
N GLY A 461 24.38 -27.63 4.59
CA GLY A 461 25.72 -28.18 4.43
C GLY A 461 26.81 -27.10 4.49
N PRO A 462 28.10 -27.50 4.35
CA PRO A 462 29.22 -26.58 4.41
C PRO A 462 29.28 -25.67 3.19
N GLN A 463 29.56 -24.38 3.42
CA GLN A 463 29.66 -23.34 2.40
C GLN A 463 30.96 -22.55 2.58
N CYS A 464 31.36 -21.83 1.54
CA CYS A 464 32.46 -20.90 1.58
C CYS A 464 31.95 -19.51 1.18
N LEU A 465 32.15 -18.53 2.05
CA LEU A 465 31.81 -17.13 1.80
C LEU A 465 33.10 -16.34 1.63
N ASP A 466 33.25 -15.69 0.49
CA ASP A 466 34.39 -14.82 0.19
C ASP A 466 33.93 -13.37 0.03
N PHE A 467 34.22 -12.56 1.02
CA PHE A 467 33.93 -11.12 0.98
C PHE A 467 34.86 -10.35 0.03
N GLY A 468 36.03 -10.89 -0.31
CA GLY A 468 36.95 -10.25 -1.24
C GLY A 468 36.44 -10.28 -2.68
N THR A 469 35.79 -11.37 -3.08
CA THR A 469 35.14 -11.52 -4.40
C THR A 469 33.66 -11.19 -4.38
N GLY A 470 33.04 -11.07 -3.20
CA GLY A 470 31.60 -10.89 -3.05
C GLY A 470 30.79 -12.11 -3.47
N THR A 471 31.26 -13.33 -3.14
CA THR A 471 30.62 -14.58 -3.56
C THR A 471 30.38 -15.55 -2.40
N ILE A 472 29.34 -16.38 -2.51
CA ILE A 472 29.11 -17.55 -1.66
C ILE A 472 29.09 -18.81 -2.53
N GLU A 473 29.76 -19.88 -2.08
CA GLU A 473 29.86 -21.16 -2.78
C GLU A 473 29.51 -22.32 -1.86
N PHE A 474 28.69 -23.25 -2.35
CA PHE A 474 28.30 -24.47 -1.64
C PHE A 474 29.31 -25.58 -1.96
N LYS A 475 30.03 -26.07 -0.95
CA LYS A 475 31.13 -27.06 -1.13
C LYS A 475 30.68 -28.44 -1.58
N ASN A 476 29.40 -28.77 -1.42
CA ASN A 476 28.88 -30.15 -1.62
C ASN A 476 27.94 -30.28 -2.82
N ASP A 477 27.79 -29.28 -3.64
CA ASP A 477 26.82 -29.31 -4.73
C ASP A 477 27.37 -28.68 -6.01
N ASP A 478 26.75 -29.02 -7.12
CA ASP A 478 26.93 -28.39 -8.43
C ASP A 478 26.34 -26.97 -8.48
N PHE A 479 26.27 -26.29 -7.32
CA PHE A 479 25.71 -24.96 -7.14
C PHE A 479 26.77 -23.90 -6.93
N GLY A 480 26.63 -22.77 -7.62
CA GLY A 480 27.44 -21.57 -7.41
C GLY A 480 28.75 -21.52 -8.17
N PRO A 481 29.59 -20.51 -7.99
CA PRO A 481 29.44 -19.46 -6.98
C PRO A 481 28.30 -18.46 -7.27
N TYR A 482 27.63 -18.00 -6.22
CA TYR A 482 26.60 -16.96 -6.31
C TYR A 482 27.16 -15.60 -5.89
N SER A 483 26.83 -14.55 -6.64
CA SER A 483 27.21 -13.18 -6.29
C SER A 483 26.34 -12.64 -5.16
N LEU A 484 26.97 -11.96 -4.19
CA LEU A 484 26.24 -11.23 -3.14
C LEU A 484 25.65 -9.97 -3.75
N THR A 485 24.34 -9.78 -3.58
CA THR A 485 23.60 -8.69 -4.23
C THR A 485 23.35 -7.48 -3.35
N ALA A 486 23.37 -7.64 -2.03
CA ALA A 486 23.26 -6.54 -1.08
C ALA A 486 23.99 -6.88 0.21
N SER A 487 24.57 -5.88 0.84
CA SER A 487 25.25 -6.07 2.10
C SER A 487 25.25 -4.79 2.93
N ASN A 488 24.89 -4.92 4.19
CA ASN A 488 25.08 -3.90 5.19
C ASN A 488 26.06 -4.43 6.23
N PHE A 489 27.25 -3.83 6.27
CA PHE A 489 28.30 -4.20 7.23
C PHE A 489 28.42 -3.10 8.27
N GLN A 490 27.74 -3.26 9.41
CA GLN A 490 27.98 -2.44 10.59
C GLN A 490 28.53 -3.36 11.67
N ASN A 491 29.84 -3.30 11.90
CA ASN A 491 30.44 -4.10 12.97
C ASN A 491 29.72 -3.85 14.33
N PRO A 492 29.12 -4.88 14.99
CA PRO A 492 29.25 -6.30 14.68
C PRO A 492 28.19 -6.90 13.72
N GLU A 493 27.20 -6.14 13.24
CA GLU A 493 26.07 -6.65 12.46
C GLU A 493 26.42 -6.81 10.98
N LEU A 494 25.93 -7.88 10.37
CA LEU A 494 26.17 -8.27 9.01
C LEU A 494 24.88 -8.71 8.33
N HIS A 495 24.55 -8.08 7.20
CA HIS A 495 23.44 -8.47 6.34
C HIS A 495 23.91 -8.57 4.90
N PHE A 496 23.59 -9.65 4.22
CA PHE A 496 23.77 -9.81 2.78
C PHE A 496 22.71 -10.72 2.18
N SER A 497 22.51 -10.63 0.86
CA SER A 497 21.64 -11.54 0.13
C SER A 497 22.32 -12.10 -1.11
N PHE A 498 21.82 -13.24 -1.60
CA PHE A 498 22.21 -13.84 -2.85
C PHE A 498 21.03 -14.59 -3.46
N SER A 499 21.00 -14.68 -4.79
CA SER A 499 19.94 -15.39 -5.50
C SER A 499 20.41 -16.76 -5.96
N ILE A 500 19.58 -17.78 -5.76
CA ILE A 500 19.78 -19.13 -6.29
C ILE A 500 18.79 -19.32 -7.45
N ASP A 501 19.32 -19.48 -8.67
CA ASP A 501 18.56 -19.86 -9.87
C ASP A 501 18.95 -21.28 -10.28
N LYS A 502 18.08 -22.23 -10.02
CA LYS A 502 18.29 -23.63 -10.42
C LYS A 502 16.97 -24.30 -10.80
N ASP A 503 16.99 -25.02 -11.92
CA ASP A 503 15.87 -25.85 -12.40
C ASP A 503 14.54 -25.08 -12.56
N GLY A 504 14.63 -23.75 -12.87
CA GLY A 504 13.48 -22.85 -12.97
C GLY A 504 12.97 -22.34 -11.61
N TRP A 505 13.73 -22.52 -10.54
CA TRP A 505 13.50 -21.93 -9.24
C TRP A 505 14.47 -20.78 -9.05
N ASP A 506 13.94 -19.58 -8.91
CA ASP A 506 14.68 -18.36 -8.57
C ASP A 506 14.22 -17.93 -7.19
N PHE A 507 15.08 -18.03 -6.19
CA PHE A 507 14.77 -17.56 -4.85
C PHE A 507 15.95 -16.81 -4.23
N GLU A 508 15.63 -15.76 -3.53
CA GLU A 508 16.58 -14.93 -2.81
C GLU A 508 16.76 -15.46 -1.38
N VAL A 509 18.00 -15.53 -0.96
CA VAL A 509 18.38 -15.91 0.39
C VAL A 509 18.98 -14.71 1.07
N ASP A 510 18.41 -14.30 2.19
CA ASP A 510 18.90 -13.22 3.02
C ASP A 510 19.65 -13.80 4.24
N PHE A 511 20.76 -13.19 4.57
CA PHE A 511 21.51 -13.48 5.78
C PHE A 511 21.42 -12.30 6.76
N GLU A 512 21.08 -12.61 8.00
CA GLU A 512 21.17 -11.68 9.11
C GLU A 512 22.04 -12.29 10.21
N GLY A 513 23.04 -11.57 10.67
CA GLY A 513 23.92 -12.09 11.69
C GLY A 513 24.93 -11.07 12.18
N SER A 514 25.97 -11.57 12.87
CA SER A 514 27.04 -10.76 13.41
C SER A 514 28.39 -11.43 13.24
N ILE A 515 29.43 -10.60 13.17
CA ILE A 515 30.82 -11.06 13.21
C ILE A 515 31.47 -10.54 14.48
N ASN A 516 32.07 -11.48 15.23
CA ASN A 516 32.88 -11.19 16.40
C ASN A 516 34.27 -11.82 16.21
N ALA A 517 35.27 -11.00 15.91
CA ALA A 517 36.62 -11.43 15.55
C ALA A 517 36.61 -12.39 14.32
N ASP A 518 36.87 -13.68 14.54
CA ASP A 518 36.93 -14.71 13.51
C ASP A 518 35.69 -15.65 13.50
N ILE A 519 34.62 -15.26 14.20
CA ILE A 519 33.39 -16.05 14.30
C ILE A 519 32.23 -15.24 13.67
N LEU A 520 31.49 -15.91 12.78
CA LEU A 520 30.27 -15.41 12.14
C LEU A 520 29.10 -16.27 12.66
N GLU A 521 28.06 -15.62 13.15
CA GLU A 521 26.83 -16.28 13.57
C GLU A 521 25.61 -15.53 13.05
N GLY A 522 24.62 -16.24 12.55
CA GLY A 522 23.40 -15.64 12.02
C GLY A 522 22.37 -16.65 11.53
N LEU A 523 21.44 -16.16 10.75
CA LEU A 523 20.35 -16.94 10.17
C LEU A 523 20.24 -16.67 8.66
N PHE A 524 19.96 -17.70 7.86
CA PHE A 524 19.47 -17.55 6.50
C PHE A 524 17.94 -17.56 6.46
N TYR A 525 17.36 -16.67 5.65
CA TYR A 525 15.94 -16.55 5.38
C TYR A 525 15.63 -16.85 3.90
N PRO A 526 14.45 -17.38 3.56
CA PRO A 526 13.40 -17.84 4.48
C PRO A 526 13.80 -19.18 5.14
N GLY A 527 13.33 -19.40 6.38
CA GLY A 527 13.46 -20.69 7.08
C GLY A 527 14.26 -20.64 8.38
N GLU A 528 14.80 -19.46 8.75
CA GLU A 528 15.58 -19.27 10.00
C GLU A 528 16.68 -20.34 10.18
N ILE A 529 17.44 -20.62 9.10
CA ILE A 529 18.46 -21.65 9.09
C ILE A 529 19.70 -21.12 9.79
N PRO A 530 20.13 -21.72 10.91
CA PRO A 530 21.31 -21.27 11.63
C PRO A 530 22.58 -21.35 10.79
N VAL A 531 23.39 -20.32 10.88
CA VAL A 531 24.68 -20.21 10.20
C VAL A 531 25.76 -19.98 11.26
N HIS A 532 26.79 -20.82 11.24
CA HIS A 532 27.99 -20.64 12.05
C HIS A 532 29.18 -20.62 11.10
N GLY A 533 29.97 -19.56 11.17
CA GLY A 533 31.12 -19.38 10.31
C GLY A 533 32.40 -19.13 11.08
N LYS A 534 33.52 -19.54 10.49
CA LYS A 534 34.86 -19.24 10.99
C LYS A 534 35.75 -18.72 9.88
N LYS A 535 36.49 -17.66 10.14
CA LYS A 535 37.44 -17.10 9.21
C LYS A 535 38.57 -18.10 8.97
N THR A 536 38.80 -18.42 7.69
CA THR A 536 39.98 -19.18 7.30
C THR A 536 41.17 -18.24 7.14
N LEU A 537 42.27 -18.54 7.79
CA LEU A 537 43.51 -17.81 7.58
C LEU A 537 43.93 -17.98 6.12
N PRO A 538 44.49 -16.92 5.49
CA PRO A 538 44.93 -16.96 4.09
C PRO A 538 46.00 -17.99 3.82
#